data_63ec9dccf0fe94c9e7beec5d4572bf7a
#
_entry.id   63ec9dccf0fe94c9e7beec5d4572bf7a
#
_cell.length_a   1.000
_cell.length_b   1.000
_cell.length_c   1.000
_cell.angle_alpha   90.00
_cell.angle_beta   90.00
_cell.angle_gamma   90.00
#
_symmetry.space_group_name_H-M   'P 1'
#
loop_
_entity.id
_entity.type
_entity.pdbx_description
1 polymer ?
#
loop_
_entity_poly.entity_id
_entity_poly.type
_entity_poly.pdbx_seq_one_letter_code
_entity_poly.pdbx_strand_id
1 'polypeptide(L)'
;MSRVPRETYVSPQQHGFPHPPPAVVRRRRAVAIAAAVVVATAIAVALVAALMTSVPNIPGIARADDTAPSGTSGALGAPADGETGAIDITEPISPFDEDHPAVSRLNADLRSAIQAAASDAEADGIQIELTSGWRSAEYQAGLLRDAIADYGSESAAREFVSTPESSKHVTGDAVDVARVDPALWLEQYGNAYGLCRVFANESWHFELATAPGGECPQMLADASEAS
;
A
#
# COMPACT_ATOMS: atom_id res chain seq x y z
N MET A 1 -46.56 -17.57 42.61
CA MET A 1 -45.27 -16.89 42.64
C MET A 1 -44.29 -17.74 41.83
N SER A 2 -44.17 -17.50 40.52
CA SER A 2 -43.31 -18.22 39.61
C SER A 2 -41.95 -17.52 39.59
N ARG A 3 -40.88 -18.29 39.88
CA ARG A 3 -39.47 -17.80 39.79
C ARG A 3 -39.01 -17.86 38.33
N VAL A 4 -38.64 -16.71 37.78
CA VAL A 4 -37.96 -16.59 36.47
C VAL A 4 -36.51 -17.03 36.66
N PRO A 5 -35.98 -17.93 35.81
CA PRO A 5 -34.54 -18.28 35.84
C PRO A 5 -33.69 -17.08 35.40
N ARG A 6 -32.59 -16.80 36.13
CA ARG A 6 -31.57 -15.84 35.69
C ARG A 6 -30.77 -16.49 34.58
N GLU A 7 -30.88 -15.97 33.36
CA GLU A 7 -29.91 -16.26 32.30
C GLU A 7 -28.56 -15.69 32.69
N THR A 8 -27.57 -16.58 32.73
CA THR A 8 -26.16 -16.20 32.91
C THR A 8 -25.64 -15.60 31.59
N TYR A 9 -25.46 -14.28 31.59
CA TYR A 9 -24.80 -13.57 30.50
C TYR A 9 -23.33 -14.10 30.37
N VAL A 10 -23.07 -14.84 29.30
CA VAL A 10 -21.70 -15.24 28.92
C VAL A 10 -21.11 -14.06 28.13
N SER A 11 -20.14 -13.37 28.72
CA SER A 11 -19.38 -12.32 28.07
C SER A 11 -18.69 -12.86 26.81
N PRO A 12 -18.73 -12.16 25.65
CA PRO A 12 -17.97 -12.55 24.48
C PRO A 12 -16.49 -12.60 24.84
N GLN A 13 -15.86 -13.77 24.64
CA GLN A 13 -14.42 -13.90 24.75
C GLN A 13 -13.79 -12.96 23.72
N GLN A 14 -12.97 -12.03 24.19
CA GLN A 14 -12.07 -11.26 23.34
C GLN A 14 -11.11 -12.27 22.69
N HIS A 15 -11.35 -12.58 21.42
CA HIS A 15 -10.39 -13.33 20.62
C HIS A 15 -9.23 -12.39 20.35
N GLY A 16 -8.17 -12.50 21.15
CA GLY A 16 -6.89 -11.85 20.88
C GLY A 16 -6.41 -12.30 19.50
N PHE A 17 -5.98 -11.33 18.69
CA PHE A 17 -5.37 -11.61 17.38
C PHE A 17 -4.19 -12.57 17.57
N PRO A 18 -3.98 -13.54 16.67
CA PRO A 18 -2.82 -14.42 16.74
C PRO A 18 -1.54 -13.59 16.57
N HIS A 19 -0.73 -13.54 17.63
CA HIS A 19 0.56 -12.85 17.59
C HIS A 19 1.48 -13.51 16.56
N PRO A 20 2.25 -12.74 15.77
CA PRO A 20 3.28 -13.30 14.90
C PRO A 20 4.32 -14.09 15.74
N PRO A 21 4.95 -15.13 15.18
CA PRO A 21 5.88 -15.96 15.91
C PRO A 21 7.09 -15.15 16.42
N PRO A 22 7.62 -15.42 17.62
CA PRO A 22 8.67 -14.61 18.25
C PRO A 22 9.93 -14.52 17.39
N ALA A 23 10.51 -13.32 17.36
CA ALA A 23 11.65 -12.86 16.54
C ALA A 23 12.94 -13.72 16.60
N VAL A 24 13.03 -14.71 17.46
CA VAL A 24 14.24 -15.52 17.70
C VAL A 24 14.63 -16.40 16.50
N VAL A 25 13.68 -16.84 15.68
CA VAL A 25 13.96 -17.73 14.54
C VAL A 25 14.48 -16.94 13.31
N ARG A 26 14.20 -15.65 13.23
CA ARG A 26 14.60 -14.78 12.08
C ARG A 26 16.08 -14.39 12.09
N ARG A 27 16.72 -14.20 13.26
CA ARG A 27 18.12 -13.72 13.31
C ARG A 27 19.12 -14.65 12.64
N ARG A 28 18.92 -15.97 12.65
CA ARG A 28 19.86 -16.92 12.06
C ARG A 28 19.78 -17.00 10.52
N ARG A 29 18.62 -16.69 9.93
CA ARG A 29 18.46 -16.66 8.44
C ARG A 29 18.92 -15.35 7.84
N ALA A 30 18.73 -14.23 8.51
CA ALA A 30 19.16 -12.91 8.03
C ALA A 30 20.69 -12.79 7.91
N VAL A 31 21.47 -13.38 8.83
CA VAL A 31 22.92 -13.33 8.79
C VAL A 31 23.50 -14.14 7.62
N ALA A 32 22.88 -15.26 7.24
CA ALA A 32 23.34 -16.09 6.12
C ALA A 32 23.07 -15.44 4.75
N ILE A 33 21.97 -14.69 4.61
CA ILE A 33 21.59 -13.99 3.38
C ILE A 33 22.46 -12.74 3.17
N ALA A 34 22.78 -11.99 4.22
CA ALA A 34 23.63 -10.80 4.14
C ALA A 34 25.05 -11.11 3.63
N ALA A 35 25.63 -12.25 4.03
CA ALA A 35 26.96 -12.65 3.56
C ALA A 35 26.97 -13.02 2.06
N ALA A 36 25.90 -13.62 1.52
CA ALA A 36 25.80 -13.98 0.11
C ALA A 36 25.61 -12.76 -0.81
N VAL A 37 24.87 -11.74 -0.34
CA VAL A 37 24.62 -10.50 -1.09
C VAL A 37 25.88 -9.66 -1.24
N VAL A 38 26.73 -9.56 -0.21
CA VAL A 38 27.97 -8.78 -0.25
C VAL A 38 28.97 -9.36 -1.28
N VAL A 39 29.04 -10.69 -1.42
CA VAL A 39 29.92 -11.33 -2.42
C VAL A 39 29.39 -11.13 -3.84
N ALA A 40 28.09 -11.20 -4.06
CA ALA A 40 27.47 -11.00 -5.37
C ALA A 40 27.60 -9.54 -5.87
N THR A 41 27.49 -8.56 -4.98
CA THR A 41 27.66 -7.14 -5.36
C THR A 41 29.09 -6.79 -5.70
N ALA A 42 30.10 -7.37 -5.03
CA ALA A 42 31.51 -7.14 -5.35
C ALA A 42 31.88 -7.68 -6.74
N ILE A 43 31.34 -8.81 -7.16
CA ILE A 43 31.54 -9.38 -8.49
C ILE A 43 30.88 -8.54 -9.59
N ALA A 44 29.66 -8.03 -9.33
CA ALA A 44 28.93 -7.18 -10.27
C ALA A 44 29.62 -5.84 -10.52
N VAL A 45 30.18 -5.21 -9.48
CA VAL A 45 30.94 -3.95 -9.61
C VAL A 45 32.22 -4.15 -10.40
N ALA A 46 32.93 -5.25 -10.20
CA ALA A 46 34.15 -5.56 -10.96
C ALA A 46 33.88 -5.80 -12.46
N LEU A 47 32.76 -6.45 -12.81
CA LEU A 47 32.32 -6.68 -14.19
C LEU A 47 31.92 -5.39 -14.91
N VAL A 48 31.20 -4.48 -14.22
CA VAL A 48 30.80 -3.17 -14.77
C VAL A 48 32.03 -2.28 -15.00
N ALA A 49 33.00 -2.28 -14.09
CA ALA A 49 34.25 -1.52 -14.27
C ALA A 49 35.08 -2.03 -15.47
N ALA A 50 35.10 -3.33 -15.73
CA ALA A 50 35.78 -3.90 -16.87
C ALA A 50 35.12 -3.59 -18.23
N LEU A 51 33.78 -3.45 -18.25
CA LEU A 51 33.03 -3.07 -19.45
C LEU A 51 33.16 -1.59 -19.80
N MET A 52 33.31 -0.71 -18.79
CA MET A 52 33.44 0.75 -19.02
C MET A 52 34.79 1.16 -19.62
N THR A 53 35.82 0.31 -19.55
CA THR A 53 37.16 0.59 -20.16
C THR A 53 37.22 0.21 -21.63
N SER A 54 36.20 -0.39 -22.22
CA SER A 54 36.23 -0.93 -23.60
C SER A 54 35.40 -0.12 -24.60
N VAL A 55 34.91 1.08 -24.25
CA VAL A 55 34.14 1.91 -25.18
C VAL A 55 35.11 2.72 -26.04
N PRO A 56 35.22 2.50 -27.39
CA PRO A 56 36.04 3.34 -28.24
C PRO A 56 35.48 4.76 -28.28
N ASN A 57 36.40 5.73 -28.14
CA ASN A 57 36.07 7.15 -28.23
C ASN A 57 35.63 7.47 -29.66
N ILE A 58 34.34 7.73 -29.89
CA ILE A 58 33.82 8.18 -31.18
C ILE A 58 33.81 9.71 -31.16
N PRO A 59 34.67 10.39 -31.93
CA PRO A 59 34.61 11.84 -32.03
C PRO A 59 33.47 12.25 -32.98
N GLY A 60 32.51 13.03 -32.51
CA GLY A 60 31.55 13.69 -33.41
C GLY A 60 30.07 13.65 -33.07
N ILE A 61 29.65 13.52 -31.80
CA ILE A 61 28.28 13.82 -31.43
C ILE A 61 28.25 15.19 -30.76
N ALA A 62 27.79 16.20 -31.51
CA ALA A 62 27.49 17.51 -30.96
C ALA A 62 26.42 17.34 -29.86
N ARG A 63 26.70 17.92 -28.68
CA ARG A 63 25.72 18.08 -27.65
C ARG A 63 24.59 18.96 -28.20
N ALA A 64 23.41 18.37 -28.38
CA ALA A 64 22.20 19.15 -28.53
C ALA A 64 21.99 19.89 -27.20
N ASP A 65 21.81 21.21 -27.27
CA ASP A 65 21.42 22.04 -26.16
C ASP A 65 20.12 21.48 -25.57
N ASP A 66 20.19 21.06 -24.30
CA ASP A 66 19.04 20.73 -23.47
C ASP A 66 18.25 22.00 -23.15
N THR A 67 17.52 22.48 -24.15
CA THR A 67 16.35 23.32 -23.89
C THR A 67 15.16 22.35 -23.83
N ALA A 68 15.12 21.53 -22.79
CA ALA A 68 13.88 20.87 -22.42
C ALA A 68 12.84 21.98 -22.12
N PRO A 69 11.68 21.96 -22.75
CA PRO A 69 10.59 22.77 -22.24
C PRO A 69 10.33 22.29 -20.82
N SER A 70 10.41 23.22 -19.86
CA SER A 70 9.84 23.01 -18.53
C SER A 70 8.35 22.74 -18.71
N GLY A 71 8.04 21.47 -19.03
CA GLY A 71 6.73 20.93 -18.80
C GLY A 71 6.53 21.04 -17.30
N THR A 72 5.75 22.02 -16.91
CA THR A 72 5.11 22.05 -15.60
C THR A 72 4.38 20.72 -15.52
N SER A 73 5.00 19.71 -14.90
CA SER A 73 4.24 18.60 -14.32
C SER A 73 3.27 19.29 -13.39
N GLY A 74 2.05 19.46 -13.85
CA GLY A 74 0.96 19.85 -13.01
C GLY A 74 0.87 18.76 -11.94
N ALA A 75 1.49 19.02 -10.81
CA ALA A 75 1.00 18.47 -9.58
C ALA A 75 -0.44 18.97 -9.55
N LEU A 76 -1.35 18.10 -9.99
CA LEU A 76 -2.77 18.33 -9.86
C LEU A 76 -2.99 18.41 -8.36
N GLY A 77 -3.01 19.66 -7.88
CA GLY A 77 -3.18 19.95 -6.49
C GLY A 77 -4.46 19.27 -6.05
N ALA A 78 -4.33 18.32 -5.13
CA ALA A 78 -5.46 17.95 -4.32
C ALA A 78 -6.12 19.26 -3.86
N PRO A 79 -7.45 19.36 -3.89
CA PRO A 79 -8.12 20.53 -3.35
C PRO A 79 -7.58 20.79 -1.95
N ALA A 80 -7.10 21.99 -1.69
CA ALA A 80 -6.38 22.35 -0.46
C ALA A 80 -7.29 22.41 0.78
N ASP A 81 -8.52 21.90 0.68
CA ASP A 81 -9.57 22.01 1.70
C ASP A 81 -9.62 20.85 2.71
N GLY A 82 -8.70 19.89 2.63
CA GLY A 82 -8.59 18.79 3.59
C GLY A 82 -9.81 17.84 3.63
N GLU A 83 -10.89 18.13 2.91
CA GLU A 83 -12.14 17.39 2.96
C GLU A 83 -12.19 16.19 2.00
N THR A 84 -11.23 16.09 1.09
CA THR A 84 -11.25 15.11 0.00
C THR A 84 -10.59 13.77 0.33
N GLY A 85 -9.82 13.72 1.42
CA GLY A 85 -9.00 12.57 1.79
C GLY A 85 -7.71 12.46 0.97
N ALA A 86 -7.31 13.49 0.23
CA ALA A 86 -6.05 13.51 -0.49
C ALA A 86 -4.86 13.53 0.48
N ILE A 87 -3.87 12.69 0.22
CA ILE A 87 -2.59 12.64 0.94
C ILE A 87 -1.49 13.01 -0.06
N ASP A 88 -0.53 13.84 0.35
CA ASP A 88 0.68 14.02 -0.44
C ASP A 88 1.53 12.73 -0.36
N ILE A 89 1.74 12.08 -1.49
CA ILE A 89 2.49 10.82 -1.54
C ILE A 89 3.95 10.97 -1.09
N THR A 90 4.49 12.20 -1.05
CA THR A 90 5.84 12.50 -0.55
C THR A 90 5.87 12.67 0.97
N GLU A 91 4.69 12.87 1.60
CA GLU A 91 4.48 13.01 3.04
C GLU A 91 3.38 12.04 3.51
N PRO A 92 3.63 10.71 3.50
CA PRO A 92 2.66 9.71 3.92
C PRO A 92 2.27 9.92 5.38
N ILE A 93 1.03 9.57 5.73
CA ILE A 93 0.49 9.77 7.08
C ILE A 93 0.40 8.47 7.89
N SER A 94 0.38 8.60 9.20
CA SER A 94 0.15 7.46 10.10
C SER A 94 -1.29 6.96 9.99
N PRO A 95 -1.55 5.62 10.06
CA PRO A 95 -2.91 5.09 10.19
C PRO A 95 -3.60 5.48 11.51
N PHE A 96 -2.87 6.10 12.44
CA PHE A 96 -3.41 6.67 13.70
C PHE A 96 -3.74 8.15 13.61
N ASP A 97 -3.50 8.81 12.48
CA ASP A 97 -3.86 10.21 12.26
C ASP A 97 -5.35 10.35 11.95
N GLU A 98 -6.18 10.21 12.99
CA GLU A 98 -7.65 10.27 12.88
C GLU A 98 -8.17 11.70 12.68
N ASP A 99 -7.34 12.72 12.73
CA ASP A 99 -7.71 14.09 12.34
C ASP A 99 -7.77 14.23 10.80
N HIS A 100 -7.05 13.38 10.07
CA HIS A 100 -7.06 13.40 8.61
C HIS A 100 -8.26 12.61 8.04
N PRO A 101 -9.03 13.16 7.07
CA PRO A 101 -10.21 12.50 6.49
C PRO A 101 -9.93 11.13 5.86
N ALA A 102 -8.74 10.92 5.30
CA ALA A 102 -8.33 9.64 4.74
C ALA A 102 -8.35 8.51 5.79
N VAL A 103 -8.14 8.82 7.07
CA VAL A 103 -8.17 7.87 8.18
C VAL A 103 -9.51 7.90 8.90
N SER A 104 -10.02 9.09 9.27
CA SER A 104 -11.24 9.22 10.07
C SER A 104 -12.49 8.70 9.38
N ARG A 105 -12.51 8.71 8.03
CA ARG A 105 -13.64 8.23 7.23
C ARG A 105 -13.45 6.81 6.69
N LEU A 106 -12.42 6.08 7.11
CA LEU A 106 -12.33 4.64 6.86
C LEU A 106 -13.47 3.91 7.56
N ASN A 107 -13.92 2.80 6.97
CA ASN A 107 -14.76 1.84 7.68
C ASN A 107 -14.10 1.47 9.01
N ALA A 108 -14.86 1.45 10.09
CA ALA A 108 -14.33 1.27 11.45
C ALA A 108 -13.56 -0.05 11.61
N ASP A 109 -14.02 -1.11 10.96
CA ASP A 109 -13.36 -2.42 11.02
C ASP A 109 -12.02 -2.40 10.26
N LEU A 110 -11.97 -1.78 9.06
CA LEU A 110 -10.73 -1.61 8.31
C LEU A 110 -9.73 -0.71 9.07
N ARG A 111 -10.20 0.41 9.63
CA ARG A 111 -9.36 1.29 10.44
C ARG A 111 -8.75 0.54 11.62
N SER A 112 -9.57 -0.21 12.36
CA SER A 112 -9.08 -1.01 13.48
C SER A 112 -8.07 -2.08 13.05
N ALA A 113 -8.30 -2.74 11.91
CA ALA A 113 -7.42 -3.77 11.37
C ALA A 113 -6.05 -3.19 10.96
N ILE A 114 -6.04 -2.05 10.22
CA ILE A 114 -4.76 -1.45 9.79
C ILE A 114 -3.98 -0.85 10.96
N GLN A 115 -4.65 -0.29 11.97
CA GLN A 115 -4.00 0.21 13.19
C GLN A 115 -3.40 -0.94 14.01
N ALA A 116 -4.10 -2.07 14.15
CA ALA A 116 -3.57 -3.26 14.83
C ALA A 116 -2.35 -3.82 14.07
N ALA A 117 -2.44 -3.95 12.75
CA ALA A 117 -1.33 -4.38 11.91
C ALA A 117 -0.12 -3.43 12.02
N ALA A 118 -0.34 -2.12 12.03
CA ALA A 118 0.72 -1.12 12.18
C ALA A 118 1.43 -1.23 13.53
N SER A 119 0.68 -1.46 14.61
CA SER A 119 1.25 -1.64 15.96
C SER A 119 2.16 -2.88 16.03
N ASP A 120 1.75 -4.00 15.40
CA ASP A 120 2.55 -5.23 15.40
C ASP A 120 3.73 -5.15 14.43
N ALA A 121 3.59 -4.47 13.29
CA ALA A 121 4.67 -4.22 12.35
C ALA A 121 5.78 -3.37 12.97
N GLU A 122 5.44 -2.39 13.83
CA GLU A 122 6.40 -1.56 14.55
C GLU A 122 7.31 -2.40 15.46
N ALA A 123 6.79 -3.46 16.08
CA ALA A 123 7.59 -4.38 16.88
C ALA A 123 8.62 -5.17 16.03
N ASP A 124 8.37 -5.34 14.74
CA ASP A 124 9.30 -5.89 13.74
C ASP A 124 10.23 -4.81 13.14
N GLY A 125 10.10 -3.54 13.53
CA GLY A 125 10.85 -2.40 13.00
C GLY A 125 10.33 -1.90 11.65
N ILE A 126 9.10 -2.25 11.27
CA ILE A 126 8.43 -1.83 10.04
C ILE A 126 7.39 -0.77 10.39
N GLN A 127 7.54 0.41 9.81
CA GLN A 127 6.58 1.50 9.96
C GLN A 127 5.59 1.46 8.81
N ILE A 128 4.30 1.23 9.10
CA ILE A 128 3.22 1.33 8.13
C ILE A 128 2.72 2.77 8.09
N GLU A 129 2.79 3.39 6.93
CA GLU A 129 2.26 4.71 6.62
C GLU A 129 1.34 4.60 5.40
N LEU A 130 0.35 5.49 5.31
CA LEU A 130 -0.64 5.50 4.25
C LEU A 130 -0.34 6.58 3.22
N THR A 131 -0.41 6.24 1.95
CA THR A 131 -0.44 7.17 0.81
C THR A 131 -1.87 7.43 0.35
N SER A 132 -2.82 6.57 0.75
CA SER A 132 -4.25 6.78 0.55
C SER A 132 -5.08 5.97 1.55
N GLY A 133 -6.25 6.50 1.86
CA GLY A 133 -7.30 5.84 2.63
C GLY A 133 -8.66 6.18 2.02
N TRP A 134 -9.60 6.71 2.82
CA TRP A 134 -10.85 7.21 2.26
C TRP A 134 -10.60 8.38 1.29
N ARG A 135 -11.34 8.39 0.17
CA ARG A 135 -11.35 9.46 -0.83
C ARG A 135 -12.79 9.93 -1.09
N SER A 136 -13.00 11.23 -1.28
CA SER A 136 -14.30 11.70 -1.78
C SER A 136 -14.55 11.19 -3.20
N ALA A 137 -15.83 10.98 -3.56
CA ALA A 137 -16.20 10.56 -4.93
C ALA A 137 -15.73 11.58 -5.98
N GLU A 138 -15.75 12.88 -5.65
CA GLU A 138 -15.29 13.94 -6.53
C GLU A 138 -13.78 13.87 -6.77
N TYR A 139 -12.99 13.64 -5.73
CA TYR A 139 -11.55 13.44 -5.83
C TYR A 139 -11.22 12.19 -6.66
N GLN A 140 -11.89 11.07 -6.40
CA GLN A 140 -11.74 9.84 -7.19
C GLN A 140 -12.08 10.06 -8.67
N ALA A 141 -13.14 10.81 -8.98
CA ALA A 141 -13.47 11.17 -10.36
C ALA A 141 -12.39 12.05 -11.02
N GLY A 142 -11.72 12.89 -10.22
CA GLY A 142 -10.55 13.66 -10.64
C GLY A 142 -9.40 12.73 -11.05
N LEU A 143 -9.01 11.82 -10.16
CA LEU A 143 -7.94 10.86 -10.42
C LEU A 143 -8.19 10.03 -11.68
N LEU A 144 -9.44 9.59 -11.92
CA LEU A 144 -9.77 8.84 -13.12
C LEU A 144 -9.66 9.70 -14.39
N ARG A 145 -10.11 10.97 -14.36
CA ARG A 145 -9.95 11.88 -15.52
C ARG A 145 -8.49 12.09 -15.87
N ASP A 146 -7.65 12.25 -14.86
CA ASP A 146 -6.21 12.46 -15.06
C ASP A 146 -5.55 11.19 -15.59
N ALA A 147 -5.90 10.03 -15.04
CA ALA A 147 -5.43 8.75 -15.55
C ALA A 147 -5.87 8.52 -17.02
N ILE A 148 -7.09 8.91 -17.41
CA ILE A 148 -7.53 8.82 -18.81
C ILE A 148 -6.65 9.70 -19.73
N ALA A 149 -6.27 10.89 -19.27
CA ALA A 149 -5.38 11.77 -20.03
C ALA A 149 -3.98 11.16 -20.17
N ASP A 150 -3.44 10.58 -19.11
CA ASP A 150 -2.10 9.99 -19.07
C ASP A 150 -2.01 8.67 -19.86
N TYR A 151 -2.98 7.76 -19.69
CA TYR A 151 -3.01 6.45 -20.34
C TYR A 151 -3.68 6.47 -21.74
N GLY A 152 -4.31 7.59 -22.12
CA GLY A 152 -4.88 7.82 -23.44
C GLY A 152 -6.23 7.14 -23.69
N SER A 153 -6.76 6.36 -22.75
CA SER A 153 -8.11 5.77 -22.83
C SER A 153 -8.67 5.44 -21.45
N GLU A 154 -9.99 5.45 -21.33
CA GLU A 154 -10.67 5.03 -20.09
C GLU A 154 -10.39 3.57 -19.74
N SER A 155 -10.35 2.69 -20.75
CA SER A 155 -10.06 1.27 -20.52
C SER A 155 -8.68 1.04 -19.89
N ALA A 156 -7.64 1.72 -20.41
CA ALA A 156 -6.30 1.63 -19.87
C ALA A 156 -6.17 2.29 -18.48
N ALA A 157 -6.85 3.42 -18.28
CA ALA A 157 -6.86 4.10 -16.98
C ALA A 157 -7.49 3.25 -15.89
N ARG A 158 -8.56 2.51 -16.19
CA ARG A 158 -9.29 1.68 -15.24
C ARG A 158 -8.53 0.45 -14.76
N GLU A 159 -7.45 0.06 -15.41
CA GLU A 159 -6.53 -0.95 -14.88
C GLU A 159 -5.83 -0.48 -13.58
N PHE A 160 -5.75 0.85 -13.35
CA PHE A 160 -5.07 1.45 -12.19
C PHE A 160 -5.95 2.36 -11.34
N VAL A 161 -7.05 2.88 -11.89
CA VAL A 161 -7.92 3.83 -11.20
C VAL A 161 -9.38 3.45 -11.42
N SER A 162 -10.01 2.95 -10.37
CA SER A 162 -11.44 2.61 -10.37
C SER A 162 -12.32 3.84 -10.54
N THR A 163 -13.55 3.64 -11.04
CA THR A 163 -14.57 4.70 -11.04
C THR A 163 -15.00 5.04 -9.61
N PRO A 164 -15.60 6.21 -9.35
CA PRO A 164 -16.12 6.55 -8.02
C PRO A 164 -17.11 5.52 -7.47
N GLU A 165 -17.89 4.87 -8.34
CA GLU A 165 -18.91 3.90 -7.96
C GLU A 165 -18.33 2.55 -7.56
N SER A 166 -17.17 2.15 -8.12
CA SER A 166 -16.52 0.87 -7.84
C SER A 166 -15.33 0.98 -6.88
N SER A 167 -14.82 2.19 -6.62
CA SER A 167 -13.66 2.40 -5.78
C SER A 167 -13.93 2.10 -4.30
N LYS A 168 -13.20 1.17 -3.72
CA LYS A 168 -13.22 0.86 -2.30
C LYS A 168 -12.69 2.01 -1.42
N HIS A 169 -11.87 2.90 -1.97
CA HIS A 169 -11.46 4.11 -1.27
C HIS A 169 -12.64 5.06 -1.01
N VAL A 170 -13.59 5.16 -1.95
CA VAL A 170 -14.77 6.03 -1.79
C VAL A 170 -15.70 5.54 -0.69
N THR A 171 -15.80 4.23 -0.49
CA THR A 171 -16.58 3.64 0.60
C THR A 171 -15.80 3.56 1.92
N GLY A 172 -14.50 3.84 1.91
CA GLY A 172 -13.62 3.70 3.07
C GLY A 172 -13.19 2.28 3.36
N ASP A 173 -13.27 1.38 2.37
CA ASP A 173 -12.98 -0.05 2.51
C ASP A 173 -11.60 -0.45 1.94
N ALA A 174 -10.75 0.53 1.58
CA ALA A 174 -9.39 0.29 1.11
C ALA A 174 -8.38 1.29 1.69
N VAL A 175 -7.13 0.84 1.79
CA VAL A 175 -5.95 1.67 2.09
C VAL A 175 -4.81 1.35 1.13
N ASP A 176 -4.04 2.39 0.76
CA ASP A 176 -2.77 2.24 0.06
C ASP A 176 -1.63 2.55 1.02
N VAL A 177 -0.66 1.64 1.12
CA VAL A 177 0.48 1.80 2.02
C VAL A 177 1.71 2.34 1.29
N ALA A 178 2.46 3.19 1.98
CA ALA A 178 3.72 3.70 1.50
C ALA A 178 4.81 2.62 1.54
N ARG A 179 5.74 2.67 0.56
CA ARG A 179 6.96 1.86 0.53
C ARG A 179 6.74 0.36 0.33
N VAL A 180 7.83 -0.32 -0.06
CA VAL A 180 7.82 -1.75 -0.38
C VAL A 180 7.79 -2.63 0.88
N ASP A 181 8.60 -2.31 1.90
CA ASP A 181 8.73 -3.17 3.08
C ASP A 181 7.42 -3.31 3.87
N PRO A 182 6.64 -2.24 4.14
CA PRO A 182 5.31 -2.35 4.73
C PRO A 182 4.33 -3.17 3.89
N ALA A 183 4.33 -2.99 2.57
CA ALA A 183 3.47 -3.75 1.67
C ALA A 183 3.80 -5.26 1.71
N LEU A 184 5.08 -5.63 1.69
CA LEU A 184 5.53 -7.03 1.83
C LEU A 184 5.21 -7.60 3.20
N TRP A 185 5.29 -6.80 4.27
CA TRP A 185 4.90 -7.24 5.61
C TRP A 185 3.40 -7.53 5.67
N LEU A 186 2.56 -6.65 5.11
CA LEU A 186 1.11 -6.87 5.03
C LEU A 186 0.75 -8.05 4.11
N GLU A 187 1.45 -8.25 3.00
CA GLU A 187 1.24 -9.43 2.14
C GLU A 187 1.52 -10.73 2.90
N GLN A 188 2.48 -10.72 3.82
CA GLN A 188 2.84 -11.89 4.60
C GLN A 188 1.97 -12.11 5.84
N TYR A 189 1.53 -11.04 6.51
CA TYR A 189 0.90 -11.11 7.83
C TYR A 189 -0.47 -10.44 7.90
N GLY A 190 -0.86 -9.68 6.89
CA GLY A 190 -2.09 -8.90 6.87
C GLY A 190 -3.35 -9.73 7.08
N ASN A 191 -3.36 -10.98 6.60
CA ASN A 191 -4.50 -11.87 6.78
C ASN A 191 -4.80 -12.17 8.27
N ALA A 192 -3.82 -12.05 9.18
CA ALA A 192 -4.07 -12.15 10.62
C ALA A 192 -5.06 -11.10 11.13
N TYR A 193 -5.16 -9.97 10.42
CA TYR A 193 -6.07 -8.85 10.68
C TYR A 193 -7.25 -8.83 9.71
N GLY A 194 -7.32 -9.76 8.76
CA GLY A 194 -8.29 -9.78 7.67
C GLY A 194 -7.91 -8.93 6.47
N LEU A 195 -6.72 -8.30 6.50
CA LEU A 195 -6.20 -7.45 5.42
C LEU A 195 -5.59 -8.31 4.32
N CYS A 196 -6.01 -8.09 3.07
CA CYS A 196 -5.51 -8.80 1.91
C CYS A 196 -5.18 -7.83 0.78
N ARG A 197 -4.10 -8.11 0.05
CA ARG A 197 -3.88 -7.51 -1.26
C ARG A 197 -4.88 -8.11 -2.24
N VAL A 198 -5.64 -7.27 -2.95
CA VAL A 198 -6.72 -7.74 -3.83
C VAL A 198 -6.39 -7.62 -5.31
N PHE A 199 -5.44 -6.78 -5.71
CA PHE A 199 -5.01 -6.60 -7.10
C PHE A 199 -3.56 -7.05 -7.32
N ALA A 200 -3.32 -7.80 -8.41
CA ALA A 200 -1.99 -8.29 -8.72
C ALA A 200 -1.03 -7.18 -9.19
N ASN A 201 -1.55 -6.14 -9.84
CA ASN A 201 -0.78 -4.98 -10.34
C ASN A 201 -0.55 -3.89 -9.28
N GLU A 202 -1.24 -3.93 -8.11
CA GLU A 202 -1.15 -2.93 -7.05
C GLU A 202 -0.63 -3.56 -5.75
N SER A 203 0.70 -3.58 -5.57
CA SER A 203 1.31 -4.17 -4.37
C SER A 203 1.07 -3.38 -3.09
N TRP A 204 0.58 -2.16 -3.18
CA TRP A 204 0.32 -1.23 -2.08
C TRP A 204 -1.13 -1.26 -1.58
N HIS A 205 -2.08 -1.81 -2.37
CA HIS A 205 -3.51 -1.75 -2.11
C HIS A 205 -4.00 -2.92 -1.25
N PHE A 206 -4.63 -2.60 -0.12
CA PHE A 206 -5.15 -3.57 0.84
C PHE A 206 -6.59 -3.28 1.22
N GLU A 207 -7.40 -4.34 1.30
CA GLU A 207 -8.79 -4.33 1.73
C GLU A 207 -9.02 -5.33 2.87
N LEU A 208 -10.11 -5.13 3.62
CA LEU A 208 -10.60 -6.12 4.59
C LEU A 208 -11.39 -7.21 3.84
N ALA A 209 -10.68 -8.18 3.27
CA ALA A 209 -11.25 -9.16 2.33
C ALA A 209 -11.49 -10.54 2.94
N THR A 210 -11.11 -10.76 4.20
CA THR A 210 -11.38 -12.01 4.93
C THR A 210 -11.62 -11.73 6.42
N ALA A 211 -12.08 -12.72 7.16
CA ALA A 211 -12.09 -12.64 8.63
C ALA A 211 -10.64 -12.69 9.16
N PRO A 212 -10.33 -12.08 10.32
CA PRO A 212 -9.02 -12.17 10.93
C PRO A 212 -8.53 -13.62 11.05
N GLY A 213 -7.34 -13.90 10.49
CA GLY A 213 -6.74 -15.24 10.40
C GLY A 213 -7.29 -16.12 9.27
N GLY A 214 -8.20 -15.61 8.46
CA GLY A 214 -8.76 -16.31 7.29
C GLY A 214 -7.80 -16.35 6.10
N GLU A 215 -8.17 -17.10 5.08
CA GLU A 215 -7.43 -17.18 3.82
C GLU A 215 -7.85 -16.00 2.91
N CYS A 216 -6.86 -15.29 2.36
CA CYS A 216 -7.12 -14.22 1.40
C CYS A 216 -7.69 -14.80 0.09
N PRO A 217 -8.66 -14.11 -0.56
CA PRO A 217 -9.16 -14.51 -1.86
C PRO A 217 -8.06 -14.46 -2.93
N GLN A 218 -8.31 -15.12 -4.04
CA GLN A 218 -7.45 -14.99 -5.21
C GLN A 218 -7.48 -13.53 -5.70
N MET A 219 -6.30 -12.97 -5.95
CA MET A 219 -6.20 -11.60 -6.47
C MET A 219 -6.83 -11.51 -7.86
N LEU A 220 -7.48 -10.38 -8.11
CA LEU A 220 -7.85 -9.91 -9.44
C LEU A 220 -6.60 -9.46 -10.20
N ALA A 221 -6.64 -9.44 -11.52
CA ALA A 221 -5.50 -8.96 -12.30
C ALA A 221 -5.24 -7.46 -12.03
N ASP A 222 -6.30 -6.67 -12.02
CA ASP A 222 -6.27 -5.22 -11.83
C ASP A 222 -7.62 -4.66 -11.37
N ALA A 223 -7.70 -3.34 -11.17
CA ALA A 223 -8.87 -2.65 -10.66
C ALA A 223 -10.06 -2.63 -11.65
N SER A 224 -9.86 -2.92 -12.94
CA SER A 224 -10.95 -2.98 -13.93
C SER A 224 -11.85 -4.21 -13.74
N GLU A 225 -11.36 -5.25 -13.09
CA GLU A 225 -12.12 -6.47 -12.75
C GLU A 225 -12.99 -6.31 -11.49
N ALA A 226 -12.78 -5.25 -10.70
CA ALA A 226 -13.60 -4.96 -9.52
C ALA A 226 -14.95 -4.37 -9.97
N SER A 227 -16.06 -5.02 -9.61
CA SER A 227 -17.44 -4.65 -9.96
C SER A 227 -18.27 -4.35 -8.71
#